data_43dffdd5b66686154f88bf51006aac06
#
_entry.id   43dffdd5b66686154f88bf51006aac06
#
_cell.length_a   1.000
_cell.length_b   1.000
_cell.length_c   1.000
_cell.angle_alpha   90.00
_cell.angle_beta   90.00
_cell.angle_gamma   90.00
#
_symmetry.space_group_name_H-M   'P 1'
#
loop_
_entity.id
_entity.type
_entity.pdbx_description
1 polymer ?
#
loop_
_entity_poly.entity_id
_entity_poly.type
_entity_poly.pdbx_seq_one_letter_code
_entity_poly.pdbx_strand_id
1 'polypeptide(L)'
;DINNRVIRTVGVPSERFSEDALRIIRGLRFQSQLNFQIDSDTLHAMSSQISAIQYLSVERVVVELKKLIMGNNVKQSFEVMQNMKAFNYIPFFKSFEMSHLHIDEPITFELWIAILIVQQPKDVQLSSLKISNQEKATIKKWVTLIQTMPKIRSKQSLITLVYDYNLNDIEILLSLHHLLKQNGLTTANHLIINEISIREANEKLPIHCRKELAINGKDILNHRN
;
A
#
# COMPACT_ATOMS: atom_id res chain seq x y z
N ASP A 1 29.29 4.92 -11.69
CA ASP A 1 28.08 5.27 -10.94
C ASP A 1 27.72 4.21 -9.89
N ILE A 2 27.82 2.92 -10.18
CA ILE A 2 27.51 1.84 -9.22
C ILE A 2 28.42 1.94 -7.96
N ASN A 3 29.71 2.12 -8.14
CA ASN A 3 30.66 2.24 -7.03
C ASN A 3 30.40 3.47 -6.16
N ASN A 4 29.89 4.54 -6.75
CA ASN A 4 29.53 5.78 -6.06
C ASN A 4 28.08 5.79 -5.55
N ARG A 5 27.31 4.72 -5.78
CA ARG A 5 25.89 4.59 -5.45
C ARG A 5 25.05 5.74 -5.98
N VAL A 6 25.28 6.12 -7.25
CA VAL A 6 24.58 7.24 -7.91
C VAL A 6 23.77 6.72 -9.09
N ILE A 7 22.50 7.15 -9.17
CA ILE A 7 21.60 6.97 -10.30
C ILE A 7 21.75 8.18 -11.21
N ARG A 8 22.24 7.96 -12.41
CA ARG A 8 22.40 8.98 -13.45
C ARG A 8 21.90 8.46 -14.79
N THR A 9 21.27 9.31 -15.58
CA THR A 9 20.92 8.97 -16.97
C THR A 9 22.17 8.88 -17.83
N VAL A 10 22.15 7.97 -18.80
CA VAL A 10 23.17 7.92 -19.84
C VAL A 10 22.82 8.94 -20.92
N GLY A 11 23.69 9.88 -21.17
CA GLY A 11 23.46 11.02 -22.07
C GLY A 11 22.76 12.20 -21.37
N VAL A 12 22.14 13.09 -22.16
CA VAL A 12 21.48 14.29 -21.65
C VAL A 12 20.17 13.91 -20.96
N PRO A 13 19.99 14.19 -19.64
CA PRO A 13 18.82 13.76 -18.89
C PRO A 13 17.48 14.22 -19.50
N SER A 14 17.41 15.48 -19.93
CA SER A 14 16.18 16.04 -20.51
C SER A 14 15.74 15.33 -21.80
N GLU A 15 16.67 14.95 -22.65
CA GLU A 15 16.38 14.19 -23.87
C GLU A 15 15.83 12.79 -23.52
N ARG A 16 16.47 12.11 -22.54
CA ARG A 16 16.06 10.76 -22.12
C ARG A 16 14.67 10.72 -21.52
N PHE A 17 14.26 11.74 -20.77
CA PHE A 17 12.90 11.81 -20.22
C PHE A 17 11.87 12.25 -21.27
N SER A 18 12.27 13.03 -22.25
CA SER A 18 11.41 13.37 -23.41
C SER A 18 11.13 12.14 -24.29
N GLU A 19 12.08 11.22 -24.45
CA GLU A 19 11.88 9.97 -25.17
C GLU A 19 10.88 9.02 -24.47
N ASP A 20 10.99 8.86 -23.16
CA ASP A 20 10.07 8.03 -22.34
C ASP A 20 10.04 8.57 -20.91
N ALA A 21 8.95 9.29 -20.58
CA ALA A 21 8.73 9.84 -19.25
C ALA A 21 8.62 8.78 -18.14
N LEU A 22 8.36 7.49 -18.47
CA LEU A 22 8.37 6.43 -17.48
C LEU A 22 9.74 6.25 -16.81
N ARG A 23 10.81 6.67 -17.47
CA ARG A 23 12.18 6.67 -16.92
C ARG A 23 12.27 7.50 -15.63
N ILE A 24 11.42 8.52 -15.46
CA ILE A 24 11.35 9.31 -14.23
C ILE A 24 10.91 8.40 -13.07
N ILE A 25 9.79 7.70 -13.21
CA ILE A 25 9.28 6.79 -12.17
C ILE A 25 10.25 5.61 -11.94
N ARG A 26 10.89 5.12 -13.00
CA ARG A 26 11.91 4.06 -12.90
C ARG A 26 13.14 4.52 -12.14
N GLY A 27 13.60 5.75 -12.30
CA GLY A 27 14.70 6.33 -11.52
C GLY A 27 14.38 6.36 -10.02
N LEU A 28 13.18 6.81 -9.67
CA LEU A 28 12.68 6.82 -8.29
C LEU A 28 12.54 5.39 -7.72
N ARG A 29 12.06 4.44 -8.52
CA ARG A 29 12.05 3.04 -8.13
C ARG A 29 13.46 2.51 -7.85
N PHE A 30 14.43 2.79 -8.71
CA PHE A 30 15.82 2.37 -8.47
C PHE A 30 16.40 3.00 -7.21
N GLN A 31 16.10 4.27 -6.92
CA GLN A 31 16.48 4.91 -5.67
C GLN A 31 15.92 4.13 -4.46
N SER A 32 14.64 3.79 -4.50
CA SER A 32 13.98 3.03 -3.45
C SER A 32 14.59 1.62 -3.26
N GLN A 33 14.87 0.91 -4.35
CA GLN A 33 15.35 -0.47 -4.30
C GLN A 33 16.84 -0.60 -3.99
N LEU A 34 17.67 0.32 -4.50
CA LEU A 34 19.13 0.23 -4.41
C LEU A 34 19.74 1.07 -3.28
N ASN A 35 18.95 1.96 -2.68
CA ASN A 35 19.45 2.96 -1.72
C ASN A 35 20.59 3.82 -2.31
N PHE A 36 20.41 4.27 -3.57
CA PHE A 36 21.33 5.13 -4.28
C PHE A 36 20.80 6.55 -4.33
N GLN A 37 21.69 7.53 -4.41
CA GLN A 37 21.32 8.92 -4.60
C GLN A 37 21.06 9.21 -6.09
N ILE A 38 20.09 10.06 -6.39
CA ILE A 38 19.89 10.55 -7.76
C ILE A 38 20.81 11.75 -7.97
N ASP A 39 21.56 11.72 -9.06
CA ASP A 39 22.43 12.81 -9.50
C ASP A 39 21.63 14.11 -9.65
N SER A 40 22.23 15.26 -9.32
CA SER A 40 21.57 16.57 -9.30
C SER A 40 20.95 16.97 -10.64
N ASP A 41 21.69 16.79 -11.73
CA ASP A 41 21.21 17.17 -13.07
C ASP A 41 20.08 16.24 -13.52
N THR A 42 20.21 14.95 -13.18
CA THR A 42 19.15 13.96 -13.41
C THR A 42 17.89 14.31 -12.61
N LEU A 43 18.02 14.66 -11.33
CA LEU A 43 16.90 15.05 -10.46
C LEU A 43 16.23 16.34 -10.96
N HIS A 44 17.02 17.32 -11.36
CA HIS A 44 16.50 18.57 -11.93
C HIS A 44 15.69 18.33 -13.21
N ALA A 45 16.21 17.50 -14.11
CA ALA A 45 15.51 17.14 -15.34
C ALA A 45 14.22 16.32 -15.06
N MET A 46 14.24 15.41 -14.07
CA MET A 46 13.03 14.70 -13.60
C MET A 46 11.97 15.69 -13.14
N SER A 47 12.34 16.66 -12.28
CA SER A 47 11.41 17.65 -11.75
C SER A 47 10.81 18.53 -12.83
N SER A 48 11.62 19.01 -13.80
CA SER A 48 11.16 19.87 -14.88
C SER A 48 10.21 19.16 -15.84
N GLN A 49 10.30 17.83 -15.99
CA GLN A 49 9.51 17.05 -16.93
C GLN A 49 8.49 16.13 -16.26
N ILE A 50 8.28 16.25 -14.95
CA ILE A 50 7.39 15.35 -14.19
C ILE A 50 5.95 15.36 -14.74
N SER A 51 5.49 16.47 -15.31
CA SER A 51 4.16 16.56 -15.91
C SER A 51 3.94 15.60 -17.08
N ALA A 52 5.02 15.16 -17.76
CA ALA A 52 4.92 14.24 -18.88
C ALA A 52 4.40 12.85 -18.48
N ILE A 53 4.48 12.47 -17.19
CA ILE A 53 3.95 11.18 -16.73
C ILE A 53 2.42 11.07 -16.89
N GLN A 54 1.68 12.17 -17.00
CA GLN A 54 0.24 12.16 -17.22
C GLN A 54 -0.18 11.55 -18.57
N TYR A 55 0.74 11.48 -19.53
CA TYR A 55 0.51 10.89 -20.85
C TYR A 55 0.86 9.39 -20.92
N LEU A 56 1.40 8.82 -19.83
CA LEU A 56 1.70 7.41 -19.76
C LEU A 56 0.44 6.60 -19.45
N SER A 57 0.43 5.34 -19.89
CA SER A 57 -0.63 4.43 -19.44
C SER A 57 -0.52 4.19 -17.93
N VAL A 58 -1.66 4.22 -17.26
CA VAL A 58 -1.74 4.04 -15.80
C VAL A 58 -1.17 2.69 -15.37
N GLU A 59 -1.37 1.66 -16.18
CA GLU A 59 -0.85 0.32 -15.93
C GLU A 59 0.69 0.32 -15.82
N ARG A 60 1.39 1.01 -16.74
CA ARG A 60 2.86 1.12 -16.70
C ARG A 60 3.33 1.83 -15.44
N VAL A 61 2.68 2.94 -15.08
CA VAL A 61 3.01 3.72 -13.89
C VAL A 61 2.77 2.88 -12.64
N VAL A 62 1.63 2.20 -12.51
CA VAL A 62 1.30 1.37 -11.34
C VAL A 62 2.28 0.21 -11.16
N VAL A 63 2.75 -0.42 -12.24
CA VAL A 63 3.78 -1.47 -12.17
C VAL A 63 5.08 -0.94 -11.54
N GLU A 64 5.51 0.27 -11.90
CA GLU A 64 6.72 0.87 -11.30
C GLU A 64 6.47 1.31 -9.85
N LEU A 65 5.29 1.86 -9.52
CA LEU A 65 4.92 2.24 -8.16
C LEU A 65 4.87 1.04 -7.21
N LYS A 66 4.34 -0.11 -7.64
CA LYS A 66 4.35 -1.35 -6.87
C LYS A 66 5.76 -1.77 -6.45
N LYS A 67 6.72 -1.65 -7.37
CA LYS A 67 8.13 -1.97 -7.09
C LYS A 67 8.81 -0.91 -6.22
N LEU A 68 8.45 0.36 -6.39
CA LEU A 68 8.97 1.46 -5.60
C LEU A 68 8.56 1.32 -4.13
N ILE A 69 7.28 1.09 -3.85
CA ILE A 69 6.75 1.06 -2.49
C ILE A 69 7.29 -0.11 -1.65
N MET A 70 7.78 -1.16 -2.30
CA MET A 70 8.41 -2.32 -1.67
C MET A 70 9.94 -2.20 -1.54
N GLY A 71 10.53 -1.08 -1.92
CA GLY A 71 11.98 -0.87 -1.83
C GLY A 71 12.41 -0.49 -0.41
N ASN A 72 13.60 -0.93 -0.01
CA ASN A 72 14.14 -0.71 1.35
C ASN A 72 14.39 0.78 1.69
N ASN A 73 14.49 1.65 0.68
CA ASN A 73 14.66 3.10 0.85
C ASN A 73 13.43 3.86 0.31
N VAL A 74 12.24 3.31 0.51
CA VAL A 74 10.97 3.88 0.01
C VAL A 74 10.75 5.30 0.50
N LYS A 75 11.07 5.61 1.75
CA LYS A 75 10.91 6.93 2.35
C LYS A 75 11.50 8.04 1.48
N GLN A 76 12.77 7.94 1.15
CA GLN A 76 13.46 8.96 0.36
C GLN A 76 12.82 9.14 -1.04
N SER A 77 12.50 8.04 -1.72
CA SER A 77 11.89 8.10 -3.04
C SER A 77 10.48 8.68 -2.99
N PHE A 78 9.73 8.37 -1.93
CA PHE A 78 8.40 8.92 -1.71
C PHE A 78 8.43 10.42 -1.46
N GLU A 79 9.35 10.90 -0.61
CA GLU A 79 9.59 12.32 -0.35
C GLU A 79 9.98 13.07 -1.64
N VAL A 80 10.83 12.48 -2.49
CA VAL A 80 11.17 13.06 -3.79
C VAL A 80 9.95 13.17 -4.69
N MET A 81 9.09 12.13 -4.74
CA MET A 81 7.83 12.19 -5.49
C MET A 81 6.87 13.28 -4.98
N GLN A 82 6.77 13.45 -3.67
CA GLN A 82 5.95 14.51 -3.05
C GLN A 82 6.49 15.90 -3.44
N ASN A 83 7.80 16.12 -3.30
CA ASN A 83 8.45 17.39 -3.62
C ASN A 83 8.30 17.78 -5.11
N MET A 84 8.37 16.81 -6.01
CA MET A 84 8.09 16.99 -7.44
C MET A 84 6.61 17.15 -7.77
N LYS A 85 5.71 16.93 -6.80
CA LYS A 85 4.25 16.86 -7.00
C LYS A 85 3.84 15.79 -8.03
N ALA A 86 4.59 14.69 -8.13
CA ALA A 86 4.38 13.64 -9.12
C ALA A 86 2.97 13.06 -9.07
N PHE A 87 2.39 12.94 -7.88
CA PHE A 87 1.05 12.40 -7.66
C PHE A 87 -0.06 13.21 -8.35
N ASN A 88 0.15 14.50 -8.59
CA ASN A 88 -0.82 15.36 -9.28
C ASN A 88 -1.01 14.97 -10.76
N TYR A 89 -0.09 14.20 -11.31
CA TYR A 89 -0.12 13.77 -12.72
C TYR A 89 -0.56 12.31 -12.90
N ILE A 90 -0.92 11.62 -11.80
CA ILE A 90 -1.43 10.24 -11.83
C ILE A 90 -2.93 10.28 -11.48
N PRO A 91 -3.84 9.86 -12.36
CA PRO A 91 -5.29 10.11 -12.23
C PRO A 91 -5.88 9.75 -10.87
N PHE A 92 -5.55 8.58 -10.31
CA PHE A 92 -6.06 8.13 -9.02
C PHE A 92 -5.65 9.07 -7.88
N PHE A 93 -4.40 9.52 -7.87
CA PHE A 93 -3.85 10.29 -6.74
C PHE A 93 -4.21 11.78 -6.75
N LYS A 94 -4.68 12.32 -7.89
CA LYS A 94 -5.04 13.75 -8.02
C LYS A 94 -6.06 14.25 -6.98
N SER A 95 -6.92 13.36 -6.50
CA SER A 95 -7.95 13.69 -5.53
C SER A 95 -7.45 13.68 -4.08
N PHE A 96 -6.22 13.19 -3.83
CA PHE A 96 -5.66 13.05 -2.51
C PHE A 96 -4.63 14.11 -2.18
N GLU A 97 -4.57 14.53 -0.92
CA GLU A 97 -3.50 15.36 -0.39
C GLU A 97 -2.34 14.46 0.02
N MET A 98 -1.33 14.37 -0.86
CA MET A 98 -0.23 13.42 -0.67
C MET A 98 0.85 13.92 0.29
N SER A 99 0.88 15.22 0.64
CA SER A 99 1.87 15.80 1.55
C SER A 99 1.76 15.29 2.99
N HIS A 100 0.59 14.82 3.39
CA HIS A 100 0.32 14.30 4.74
C HIS A 100 0.46 12.78 4.84
N LEU A 101 0.78 12.11 3.73
CA LEU A 101 0.99 10.66 3.73
C LEU A 101 2.47 10.35 3.98
N HIS A 102 2.73 9.55 4.99
CA HIS A 102 4.07 9.09 5.36
C HIS A 102 4.23 7.61 5.00
N ILE A 103 5.28 7.28 4.27
CA ILE A 103 5.68 5.90 3.92
C ILE A 103 7.19 5.81 4.16
N ASP A 104 7.59 5.28 5.29
CA ASP A 104 8.99 5.20 5.72
C ASP A 104 9.53 3.76 5.82
N GLU A 105 8.68 2.78 5.54
CA GLU A 105 9.05 1.36 5.47
C GLU A 105 8.37 0.66 4.28
N PRO A 106 8.94 -0.45 3.76
CA PRO A 106 8.35 -1.21 2.66
C PRO A 106 7.00 -1.81 3.04
N ILE A 107 6.00 -1.56 2.21
CA ILE A 107 4.65 -2.15 2.34
C ILE A 107 4.14 -2.61 0.98
N THR A 108 3.08 -3.42 0.96
CA THR A 108 2.43 -3.77 -0.31
C THR A 108 1.68 -2.59 -0.90
N PHE A 109 1.57 -2.56 -2.22
CA PHE A 109 0.84 -1.50 -2.93
C PHE A 109 -0.62 -1.43 -2.47
N GLU A 110 -1.26 -2.56 -2.25
CA GLU A 110 -2.65 -2.65 -1.81
C GLU A 110 -2.84 -2.05 -0.40
N LEU A 111 -1.89 -2.29 0.49
CA LEU A 111 -1.93 -1.73 1.83
C LEU A 111 -1.66 -0.22 1.82
N TRP A 112 -0.73 0.26 0.98
CA TRP A 112 -0.51 1.69 0.76
C TRP A 112 -1.78 2.40 0.32
N ILE A 113 -2.47 1.87 -0.70
CA ILE A 113 -3.73 2.44 -1.19
C ILE A 113 -4.82 2.41 -0.10
N ALA A 114 -4.88 1.34 0.69
CA ALA A 114 -5.84 1.24 1.79
C ALA A 114 -5.59 2.29 2.89
N ILE A 115 -4.33 2.51 3.29
CA ILE A 115 -3.94 3.57 4.23
C ILE A 115 -4.40 4.93 3.72
N LEU A 116 -4.13 5.24 2.45
CA LEU A 116 -4.53 6.50 1.82
C LEU A 116 -6.05 6.71 1.85
N ILE A 117 -6.83 5.68 1.51
CA ILE A 117 -8.29 5.73 1.51
C ILE A 117 -8.86 5.92 2.93
N VAL A 118 -8.28 5.26 3.93
CA VAL A 118 -8.75 5.39 5.32
C VAL A 118 -8.35 6.74 5.91
N GLN A 119 -7.16 7.24 5.60
CA GLN A 119 -6.68 8.56 6.03
C GLN A 119 -7.53 9.69 5.43
N GLN A 120 -7.91 9.56 4.17
CA GLN A 120 -8.68 10.56 3.45
C GLN A 120 -9.91 9.89 2.80
N PRO A 121 -11.00 9.65 3.56
CA PRO A 121 -12.20 9.01 3.03
C PRO A 121 -12.82 9.84 1.91
N LYS A 122 -12.80 9.29 0.71
CA LYS A 122 -13.36 9.89 -0.50
C LYS A 122 -14.02 8.81 -1.35
N ASP A 123 -14.97 9.21 -2.17
CA ASP A 123 -15.52 8.31 -3.19
C ASP A 123 -14.51 8.17 -4.34
N VAL A 124 -13.66 7.15 -4.24
CA VAL A 124 -12.59 6.89 -5.18
C VAL A 124 -12.85 5.65 -6.02
N GLN A 125 -12.66 5.81 -7.32
CA GLN A 125 -12.80 4.71 -8.28
C GLN A 125 -11.50 3.92 -8.39
N LEU A 126 -11.41 2.77 -7.69
CA LEU A 126 -10.25 1.86 -7.81
C LEU A 126 -10.01 1.37 -9.26
N SER A 127 -11.02 1.47 -10.14
CA SER A 127 -10.88 1.17 -11.57
C SER A 127 -9.88 2.08 -12.28
N SER A 128 -9.66 3.31 -11.78
CA SER A 128 -8.69 4.25 -12.34
C SER A 128 -7.23 3.81 -12.13
N LEU A 129 -6.95 2.91 -11.19
CA LEU A 129 -5.62 2.30 -11.00
C LEU A 129 -5.31 1.20 -12.02
N LYS A 130 -6.31 0.74 -12.78
CA LYS A 130 -6.14 -0.34 -13.78
C LYS A 130 -5.51 -1.62 -13.21
N ILE A 131 -5.88 -1.97 -11.98
CA ILE A 131 -5.46 -3.18 -11.27
C ILE A 131 -6.50 -4.28 -11.39
N SER A 132 -6.11 -5.52 -11.09
CA SER A 132 -6.99 -6.69 -11.12
C SER A 132 -8.13 -6.62 -10.09
N ASN A 133 -9.16 -7.43 -10.29
CA ASN A 133 -10.26 -7.53 -9.31
C ASN A 133 -9.79 -8.12 -7.97
N GLN A 134 -8.81 -9.01 -7.99
CA GLN A 134 -8.21 -9.55 -6.77
C GLN A 134 -7.49 -8.46 -5.97
N GLU A 135 -6.70 -7.61 -6.61
CA GLU A 135 -6.03 -6.48 -5.94
C GLU A 135 -7.04 -5.48 -5.36
N LYS A 136 -8.11 -5.19 -6.10
CA LYS A 136 -9.21 -4.35 -5.59
C LYS A 136 -9.88 -4.97 -4.35
N ALA A 137 -10.08 -6.28 -4.35
CA ALA A 137 -10.64 -6.99 -3.19
C ALA A 137 -9.68 -6.94 -2.00
N THR A 138 -8.37 -7.09 -2.24
CA THR A 138 -7.33 -6.97 -1.22
C THR A 138 -7.29 -5.57 -0.62
N ILE A 139 -7.36 -4.51 -1.44
CA ILE A 139 -7.45 -3.12 -0.94
C ILE A 139 -8.68 -2.94 -0.04
N LYS A 140 -9.86 -3.40 -0.49
CA LYS A 140 -11.09 -3.32 0.32
C LYS A 140 -10.96 -4.07 1.64
N LYS A 141 -10.35 -5.26 1.63
CA LYS A 141 -10.05 -6.02 2.84
C LYS A 141 -9.19 -5.21 3.81
N TRP A 142 -8.09 -4.61 3.35
CA TRP A 142 -7.23 -3.78 4.17
C TRP A 142 -7.94 -2.54 4.73
N VAL A 143 -8.73 -1.85 3.91
CA VAL A 143 -9.54 -0.69 4.36
C VAL A 143 -10.45 -1.11 5.51
N THR A 144 -11.19 -2.20 5.35
CA THR A 144 -12.11 -2.67 6.39
C THR A 144 -11.37 -3.10 7.65
N LEU A 145 -10.25 -3.80 7.53
CA LEU A 145 -9.45 -4.25 8.67
C LEU A 145 -8.87 -3.07 9.46
N ILE A 146 -8.26 -2.07 8.78
CA ILE A 146 -7.74 -0.85 9.41
C ILE A 146 -8.85 -0.10 10.15
N GLN A 147 -10.06 -0.02 9.61
CA GLN A 147 -11.20 0.64 10.23
C GLN A 147 -11.83 -0.16 11.38
N THR A 148 -11.66 -1.48 11.39
CA THR A 148 -12.27 -2.38 12.38
C THR A 148 -11.38 -2.54 13.62
N MET A 149 -10.07 -2.67 13.43
CA MET A 149 -9.14 -2.90 14.54
C MET A 149 -9.28 -1.91 15.70
N PRO A 150 -9.41 -0.58 15.47
CA PRO A 150 -9.59 0.38 16.57
C PRO A 150 -10.88 0.20 17.36
N LYS A 151 -11.86 -0.53 16.83
CA LYS A 151 -13.18 -0.74 17.45
C LYS A 151 -13.22 -1.97 18.35
N ILE A 152 -12.20 -2.80 18.35
CA ILE A 152 -12.13 -4.00 19.20
C ILE A 152 -12.06 -3.58 20.68
N ARG A 153 -13.03 -4.03 21.49
CA ARG A 153 -13.19 -3.66 22.90
C ARG A 153 -13.36 -4.87 23.83
N SER A 154 -13.51 -6.06 23.28
CA SER A 154 -13.76 -7.28 24.08
C SER A 154 -13.07 -8.47 23.45
N LYS A 155 -12.90 -9.54 24.26
CA LYS A 155 -12.38 -10.82 23.79
C LYS A 155 -13.26 -11.42 22.69
N GLN A 156 -14.59 -11.28 22.78
CA GLN A 156 -15.50 -11.78 21.76
C GLN A 156 -15.32 -11.05 20.42
N SER A 157 -15.18 -9.72 20.44
CA SER A 157 -14.90 -8.96 19.21
C SER A 157 -13.53 -9.27 18.61
N LEU A 158 -12.54 -9.65 19.44
CA LEU A 158 -11.24 -10.11 18.96
C LEU A 158 -11.35 -11.48 18.28
N ILE A 159 -12.10 -12.43 18.85
CA ILE A 159 -12.36 -13.74 18.25
C ILE A 159 -13.03 -13.58 16.88
N THR A 160 -14.04 -12.72 16.77
CA THR A 160 -14.69 -12.40 15.49
C THR A 160 -13.69 -11.82 14.47
N LEU A 161 -12.83 -10.89 14.89
CA LEU A 161 -11.80 -10.33 14.02
C LEU A 161 -10.86 -11.41 13.46
N VAL A 162 -10.37 -12.31 14.33
CA VAL A 162 -9.46 -13.40 13.95
C VAL A 162 -10.14 -14.41 13.04
N TYR A 163 -11.45 -14.63 13.19
CA TYR A 163 -12.24 -15.47 12.30
C TYR A 163 -12.46 -14.83 10.92
N ASP A 164 -12.77 -13.52 10.88
CA ASP A 164 -13.05 -12.80 9.64
C ASP A 164 -11.79 -12.52 8.82
N TYR A 165 -10.64 -12.36 9.48
CA TYR A 165 -9.35 -12.06 8.88
C TYR A 165 -8.32 -13.10 9.32
N ASN A 166 -7.43 -13.50 8.41
CA ASN A 166 -6.37 -14.43 8.80
C ASN A 166 -5.38 -13.76 9.79
N LEU A 167 -4.74 -14.58 10.59
CA LEU A 167 -3.79 -14.15 11.62
C LEU A 167 -2.67 -13.28 11.04
N ASN A 168 -2.13 -13.66 9.90
CA ASN A 168 -1.02 -12.95 9.24
C ASN A 168 -1.40 -11.50 8.86
N ASP A 169 -2.62 -11.25 8.38
CA ASP A 169 -3.06 -9.88 8.05
C ASP A 169 -3.11 -9.00 9.30
N ILE A 170 -3.53 -9.55 10.44
CA ILE A 170 -3.62 -8.84 11.71
C ILE A 170 -2.21 -8.56 12.24
N GLU A 171 -1.31 -9.54 12.21
CA GLU A 171 0.10 -9.39 12.62
C GLU A 171 0.82 -8.34 11.78
N ILE A 172 0.58 -8.29 10.46
CA ILE A 172 1.12 -7.25 9.57
C ILE A 172 0.69 -5.86 10.04
N LEU A 173 -0.61 -5.63 10.30
CA LEU A 173 -1.06 -4.31 10.75
C LEU A 173 -0.54 -3.93 12.14
N LEU A 174 -0.32 -4.90 13.01
CA LEU A 174 0.30 -4.64 14.32
C LEU A 174 1.78 -4.27 14.17
N SER A 175 2.52 -4.95 13.30
CA SER A 175 3.92 -4.60 13.03
C SER A 175 4.07 -3.19 12.45
N LEU A 176 3.09 -2.74 11.66
CA LEU A 176 3.05 -1.40 11.05
C LEU A 176 2.41 -0.32 11.94
N HIS A 177 2.30 -0.58 13.24
CA HIS A 177 1.69 0.35 14.19
C HIS A 177 2.27 1.77 14.11
N HIS A 178 3.59 1.89 14.00
CA HIS A 178 4.27 3.19 13.93
C HIS A 178 3.86 3.94 12.66
N LEU A 179 3.91 3.29 11.50
CA LEU A 179 3.50 3.84 10.21
C LEU A 179 2.05 4.31 10.22
N LEU A 180 1.14 3.47 10.74
CA LEU A 180 -0.28 3.82 10.83
C LEU A 180 -0.50 5.03 11.74
N LYS A 181 0.19 5.11 12.89
CA LYS A 181 0.11 6.25 13.80
C LYS A 181 0.63 7.54 13.18
N GLN A 182 1.73 7.51 12.44
CA GLN A 182 2.25 8.66 11.69
C GLN A 182 1.24 9.20 10.67
N ASN A 183 0.43 8.31 10.11
CA ASN A 183 -0.65 8.65 9.18
C ASN A 183 -1.97 9.02 9.89
N GLY A 184 -1.96 9.25 11.20
CA GLY A 184 -3.15 9.62 11.98
C GLY A 184 -4.17 8.50 12.15
N LEU A 185 -3.77 7.24 11.85
CA LEU A 185 -4.62 6.07 11.97
C LEU A 185 -4.38 5.38 13.31
N THR A 186 -5.45 5.12 14.03
CA THR A 186 -5.38 4.41 15.31
C THR A 186 -5.33 2.92 15.05
N THR A 187 -4.33 2.23 15.58
CA THR A 187 -4.15 0.80 15.29
C THR A 187 -4.86 -0.06 16.26
N ALA A 188 -5.13 0.10 17.41
CA ALA A 188 -5.83 -0.81 18.31
C ALA A 188 -5.78 -0.31 19.74
N ASN A 189 -6.69 -0.76 20.54
CA ASN A 189 -6.52 -0.70 21.98
C ASN A 189 -5.47 -1.77 22.35
N HIS A 190 -4.20 -1.36 22.52
CA HIS A 190 -3.07 -2.23 22.85
C HIS A 190 -3.29 -3.08 24.13
N LEU A 191 -4.23 -2.69 24.97
CA LEU A 191 -4.60 -3.47 26.16
C LEU A 191 -5.38 -4.75 25.79
N ILE A 192 -6.02 -4.78 24.64
CA ILE A 192 -6.88 -5.89 24.20
C ILE A 192 -6.24 -6.70 23.09
N ILE A 193 -5.56 -6.03 22.16
CA ILE A 193 -4.93 -6.67 21.00
C ILE A 193 -3.41 -6.60 21.17
N ASN A 194 -2.81 -7.70 21.54
CA ASN A 194 -1.39 -7.98 21.43
C ASN A 194 -1.19 -9.32 20.71
N GLU A 195 0.01 -9.61 20.28
CA GLU A 195 0.29 -10.83 19.52
C GLU A 195 -0.14 -12.11 20.25
N ILE A 196 0.05 -12.16 21.57
CA ILE A 196 -0.32 -13.32 22.40
C ILE A 196 -1.84 -13.49 22.41
N SER A 197 -2.59 -12.41 22.67
CA SER A 197 -4.06 -12.47 22.70
C SER A 197 -4.66 -12.85 21.34
N ILE A 198 -4.03 -12.47 20.23
CA ILE A 198 -4.47 -12.83 18.89
C ILE A 198 -4.26 -14.32 18.63
N ARG A 199 -3.09 -14.86 18.96
CA ARG A 199 -2.77 -16.28 18.82
C ARG A 199 -3.67 -17.14 19.68
N GLU A 200 -3.88 -16.77 20.95
CA GLU A 200 -4.83 -17.44 21.84
C GLU A 200 -6.27 -17.40 21.31
N ALA A 201 -6.70 -16.30 20.70
CA ALA A 201 -8.01 -16.18 20.08
C ALA A 201 -8.13 -17.12 18.86
N ASN A 202 -7.09 -17.22 18.04
CA ASN A 202 -7.03 -18.12 16.89
C ASN A 202 -7.07 -19.59 17.32
N GLU A 203 -6.33 -19.98 18.36
CA GLU A 203 -6.33 -21.37 18.89
C GLU A 203 -7.70 -21.80 19.45
N LYS A 204 -8.49 -20.84 19.92
CA LYS A 204 -9.83 -21.08 20.47
C LYS A 204 -10.93 -21.08 19.41
N LEU A 205 -10.62 -20.84 18.14
CA LEU A 205 -11.61 -20.93 17.07
C LEU A 205 -12.01 -22.40 16.87
N PRO A 206 -13.31 -22.73 16.90
CA PRO A 206 -13.79 -24.06 16.62
C PRO A 206 -13.58 -24.47 15.16
N ILE A 207 -13.49 -23.50 14.26
CA ILE A 207 -13.22 -23.65 12.83
C ILE A 207 -12.40 -22.44 12.36
N HIS A 208 -11.46 -22.66 11.44
CA HIS A 208 -10.60 -21.60 10.88
C HIS A 208 -11.00 -21.19 9.46
N CYS A 209 -11.81 -21.99 8.79
CA CYS A 209 -12.36 -21.67 7.49
C CYS A 209 -13.67 -22.40 7.20
N ARG A 210 -14.45 -21.89 6.24
CA ARG A 210 -15.75 -22.48 5.84
C ARG A 210 -15.67 -23.94 5.40
N LYS A 211 -14.52 -24.42 4.94
CA LYS A 211 -14.33 -25.81 4.51
C LYS A 211 -14.32 -26.80 5.67
N GLU A 212 -14.07 -26.33 6.88
CA GLU A 212 -14.08 -27.14 8.11
C GLU A 212 -15.49 -27.29 8.72
N LEU A 213 -16.51 -26.62 8.13
CA LEU A 213 -17.89 -26.82 8.54
C LEU A 213 -18.34 -28.25 8.22
N ALA A 214 -18.87 -28.93 9.22
CA ALA A 214 -19.44 -30.26 9.06
C ALA A 214 -20.70 -30.30 8.17
N ILE A 215 -21.32 -29.11 7.94
CA ILE A 215 -22.55 -28.96 7.16
C ILE A 215 -22.23 -27.98 6.01
N ASN A 216 -22.59 -28.33 4.79
CA ASN A 216 -22.48 -27.47 3.62
C ASN A 216 -23.86 -26.95 3.17
N GLY A 217 -23.87 -25.99 2.23
CA GLY A 217 -25.12 -25.37 1.77
C GLY A 217 -26.13 -26.34 1.14
N LYS A 218 -25.69 -27.51 0.63
CA LYS A 218 -26.59 -28.55 0.12
C LYS A 218 -27.30 -29.29 1.25
N ASP A 219 -26.61 -29.50 2.37
CA ASP A 219 -27.19 -30.16 3.55
C ASP A 219 -28.31 -29.28 4.14
N ILE A 220 -28.13 -27.96 4.17
CA ILE A 220 -29.15 -27.01 4.64
C ILE A 220 -30.38 -27.01 3.71
N LEU A 221 -30.20 -27.08 2.40
CA LEU A 221 -31.29 -27.16 1.44
C LEU A 221 -32.10 -28.44 1.54
N ASN A 222 -31.46 -29.58 1.83
CA ASN A 222 -32.11 -30.89 1.98
C ASN A 222 -32.95 -31.03 3.27
N HIS A 223 -32.71 -30.18 4.28
CA HIS A 223 -33.48 -30.14 5.52
C HIS A 223 -34.61 -29.11 5.54
N ARG A 224 -34.87 -28.39 4.42
CA ARG A 224 -35.97 -27.44 4.27
C ARG A 224 -37.22 -28.01 3.59
N ASN A 225 -37.30 -29.32 3.35
CA ASN A 225 -38.48 -30.02 2.84
C ASN A 225 -39.22 -30.73 3.98
#